data_5b145eb22883eb552ebd065ff6f1a0c3
#
_entry.id   5b145eb22883eb552ebd065ff6f1a0c3
#
_cell.length_a   1.000
_cell.length_b   1.000
_cell.length_c   1.000
_cell.angle_alpha   90.00
_cell.angle_beta   90.00
_cell.angle_gamma   90.00
#
_symmetry.space_group_name_H-M   'P 1'
#
loop_
_entity.id
_entity.type
_entity.pdbx_description
1 polymer ?
#
loop_
_entity_poly.entity_id
_entity_poly.type
_entity_poly.pdbx_seq_one_letter_code
_entity_poly.pdbx_strand_id
1 'polypeptide(L)'
;MHDIDPHIHMVSRTTDDYKRMALAGCVLLSEPAFWAGFDRSGPEGFRDYFRQLTGFERSRATQYGIAHYCWLCINAKEAENVALAREVIKLIPELLDRPNVLGIG
;
A
#
# COMPACT_ATOMS: atom_id res chain seq x y z
N MET A 1 -25.14 2.84 3.75
CA MET A 1 -24.60 2.76 2.37
C MET A 1 -23.18 2.21 2.42
N HIS A 2 -22.86 1.29 1.53
CA HIS A 2 -21.53 0.70 1.46
C HIS A 2 -20.76 1.31 0.30
N ASP A 3 -19.62 1.95 0.60
CA ASP A 3 -18.78 2.61 -0.38
C ASP A 3 -17.47 1.88 -0.56
N ILE A 4 -16.94 1.96 -1.78
CA ILE A 4 -15.64 1.42 -2.16
C ILE A 4 -14.76 2.58 -2.63
N ASP A 5 -13.55 2.68 -2.09
CA ASP A 5 -12.56 3.65 -2.58
C ASP A 5 -11.49 2.91 -3.39
N PRO A 6 -11.49 3.04 -4.72
CA PRO A 6 -10.56 2.28 -5.57
C PRO A 6 -9.15 2.86 -5.63
N HIS A 7 -8.91 4.06 -5.11
CA HIS A 7 -7.60 4.71 -5.20
C HIS A 7 -7.41 5.67 -4.03
N ILE A 8 -6.71 5.24 -3.00
CA ILE A 8 -6.41 6.08 -1.83
C ILE A 8 -5.05 5.66 -1.25
N HIS A 9 -4.37 6.61 -0.62
CA HIS A 9 -3.10 6.36 0.05
C HIS A 9 -3.26 6.53 1.55
N MET A 10 -3.20 5.42 2.30
CA MET A 10 -3.46 5.38 3.72
C MET A 10 -2.20 5.37 4.60
N VAL A 11 -1.05 4.95 4.07
CA VAL A 11 0.19 4.82 4.86
C VAL A 11 0.55 6.12 5.58
N SER A 12 0.33 7.27 4.94
CA SER A 12 0.61 8.57 5.51
C SER A 12 -0.54 9.15 6.35
N ARG A 13 -1.64 8.42 6.49
CA ARG A 13 -2.82 8.89 7.24
C ARG A 13 -2.86 8.31 8.64
N THR A 14 -3.62 8.96 9.52
CA THR A 14 -3.81 8.49 10.88
C THR A 14 -4.83 7.36 10.95
N THR A 15 -4.80 6.61 12.06
CA THR A 15 -5.80 5.56 12.30
C THR A 15 -7.22 6.14 12.41
N ASP A 16 -7.35 7.38 12.89
CA ASP A 16 -8.65 8.05 12.96
C ASP A 16 -9.29 8.26 11.58
N ASP A 17 -8.48 8.38 10.52
CA ASP A 17 -9.00 8.48 9.16
C ASP A 17 -9.75 7.20 8.76
N TYR A 18 -9.26 6.02 9.17
CA TYR A 18 -9.99 4.77 8.97
C TYR A 18 -11.34 4.77 9.69
N LYS A 19 -11.37 5.26 10.91
CA LYS A 19 -12.60 5.36 11.68
C LYS A 19 -13.62 6.26 10.97
N ARG A 20 -13.18 7.42 10.49
CA ARG A 20 -14.02 8.36 9.75
C ARG A 20 -14.56 7.75 8.47
N MET A 21 -13.71 7.02 7.73
CA MET A 21 -14.12 6.33 6.51
C MET A 21 -15.17 5.25 6.80
N ALA A 22 -14.97 4.47 7.86
CA ALA A 22 -15.94 3.44 8.26
C ALA A 22 -17.29 4.05 8.63
N LEU A 23 -17.28 5.17 9.39
CA LEU A 23 -18.50 5.88 9.75
C LEU A 23 -19.23 6.47 8.53
N ALA A 24 -18.47 6.83 7.48
CA ALA A 24 -19.01 7.32 6.22
C ALA A 24 -19.51 6.21 5.29
N GLY A 25 -19.33 4.93 5.66
CA GLY A 25 -19.82 3.79 4.88
C GLY A 25 -18.77 3.08 4.03
N CYS A 26 -17.50 3.43 4.15
CA CYS A 26 -16.44 2.73 3.40
C CYS A 26 -16.27 1.30 3.93
N VAL A 27 -16.33 0.30 3.04
CA VAL A 27 -16.19 -1.11 3.39
C VAL A 27 -15.00 -1.78 2.70
N LEU A 28 -14.45 -1.14 1.67
CA LEU A 28 -13.32 -1.66 0.91
C LEU A 28 -12.53 -0.50 0.32
N LEU A 29 -11.21 -0.62 0.33
CA LEU A 29 -10.35 0.34 -0.37
C LEU A 29 -9.21 -0.38 -1.09
N SER A 30 -8.66 0.28 -2.09
CA SER A 30 -7.51 -0.18 -2.82
C SER A 30 -6.43 0.90 -2.79
N GLU A 31 -5.26 0.54 -2.32
CA GLU A 31 -4.14 1.46 -2.14
C GLU A 31 -3.00 1.11 -3.09
N PRO A 32 -2.80 1.89 -4.17
CA PRO A 32 -1.60 1.74 -4.98
C PRO A 32 -0.36 2.13 -4.18
N ALA A 33 0.72 1.39 -4.34
CA ALA A 33 1.98 1.74 -3.69
C ALA A 33 2.44 3.12 -4.17
N PHE A 34 2.88 3.93 -3.23
CA PHE A 34 3.32 5.29 -3.47
C PHE A 34 4.37 5.60 -2.42
N TRP A 35 5.33 6.44 -2.73
CA TRP A 35 6.33 6.79 -1.74
C TRP A 35 5.71 7.62 -0.61
N ALA A 36 5.90 7.19 0.62
CA ALA A 36 5.29 7.82 1.79
C ALA A 36 6.33 8.16 2.87
N GLY A 37 7.48 8.70 2.47
CA GLY A 37 8.53 9.10 3.40
C GLY A 37 9.53 8.01 3.77
N PHE A 38 9.43 6.84 3.17
CA PHE A 38 10.40 5.76 3.37
C PHE A 38 11.72 6.07 2.65
N ASP A 39 12.80 5.43 3.11
CA ASP A 39 14.11 5.59 2.50
C ASP A 39 14.12 5.06 1.06
N ARG A 40 14.55 5.92 0.13
CA ARG A 40 14.66 5.61 -1.29
C ARG A 40 16.07 5.25 -1.74
N SER A 41 17.05 5.27 -0.83
CA SER A 41 18.43 5.06 -1.20
C SER A 41 18.77 3.62 -1.52
N GLY A 42 17.92 2.66 -1.11
CA GLY A 42 18.12 1.24 -1.33
C GLY A 42 16.83 0.44 -1.38
N PRO A 43 16.90 -0.84 -1.80
CA PRO A 43 15.72 -1.68 -1.92
C PRO A 43 15.05 -1.99 -0.59
N GLU A 44 15.79 -1.96 0.52
CA GLU A 44 15.23 -2.29 1.84
C GLU A 44 14.15 -1.29 2.28
N GLY A 45 14.28 -0.01 1.95
CA GLY A 45 13.25 0.97 2.23
C GLY A 45 11.94 0.66 1.51
N PHE A 46 12.02 0.19 0.26
CA PHE A 46 10.85 -0.25 -0.50
C PHE A 46 10.27 -1.53 0.08
N ARG A 47 11.11 -2.46 0.53
CA ARG A 47 10.64 -3.69 1.18
C ARG A 47 9.85 -3.37 2.43
N ASP A 48 10.34 -2.45 3.26
CA ASP A 48 9.66 -2.02 4.47
C ASP A 48 8.32 -1.37 4.15
N TYR A 49 8.27 -0.54 3.11
CA TYR A 49 7.02 0.08 2.65
C TYR A 49 6.02 -0.98 2.18
N PHE A 50 6.46 -1.93 1.36
CA PHE A 50 5.58 -2.99 0.88
C PHE A 50 5.06 -3.86 2.03
N ARG A 51 5.90 -4.15 3.02
CA ARG A 51 5.46 -4.86 4.23
C ARG A 51 4.45 -4.06 5.02
N GLN A 52 4.62 -2.73 5.07
CA GLN A 52 3.64 -1.84 5.68
C GLN A 52 2.28 -1.96 5.00
N LEU A 53 2.25 -1.93 3.67
CA LEU A 53 1.01 -2.06 2.90
C LEU A 53 0.36 -3.43 3.08
N THR A 54 1.13 -4.50 3.03
CA THR A 54 0.59 -5.87 3.03
C THR A 54 0.25 -6.39 4.42
N GLY A 55 0.78 -5.79 5.47
CA GLY A 55 0.58 -6.22 6.85
C GLY A 55 -0.11 -5.19 7.71
N PHE A 56 0.61 -4.13 8.07
CA PHE A 56 0.13 -3.15 9.04
C PHE A 56 -1.12 -2.39 8.57
N GLU A 57 -1.14 -1.93 7.32
CA GLU A 57 -2.30 -1.19 6.79
C GLU A 57 -3.53 -2.08 6.71
N ARG A 58 -3.34 -3.33 6.30
CA ARG A 58 -4.43 -4.31 6.31
C ARG A 58 -5.02 -4.48 7.71
N SER A 59 -4.16 -4.58 8.72
CA SER A 59 -4.58 -4.72 10.12
C SER A 59 -5.32 -3.50 10.62
N ARG A 60 -4.82 -2.28 10.31
CA ARG A 60 -5.48 -1.04 10.70
C ARG A 60 -6.89 -0.95 10.12
N ALA A 61 -7.02 -1.22 8.82
CA ALA A 61 -8.30 -1.16 8.13
C ALA A 61 -9.29 -2.20 8.70
N THR A 62 -8.80 -3.41 8.94
CA THR A 62 -9.63 -4.51 9.46
C THR A 62 -10.24 -4.18 10.82
N GLN A 63 -9.54 -3.41 11.67
CA GLN A 63 -10.07 -2.97 12.96
C GLN A 63 -11.36 -2.17 12.83
N TYR A 64 -11.59 -1.53 11.70
CA TYR A 64 -12.79 -0.72 11.44
C TYR A 64 -13.73 -1.37 10.43
N GLY A 65 -13.54 -2.65 10.14
CA GLY A 65 -14.39 -3.39 9.22
C GLY A 65 -14.17 -3.05 7.75
N ILE A 66 -13.02 -2.48 7.41
CA ILE A 66 -12.66 -2.11 6.04
C ILE A 66 -11.73 -3.17 5.46
N ALA A 67 -12.06 -3.72 4.29
CA ALA A 67 -11.15 -4.59 3.55
C ALA A 67 -10.11 -3.73 2.83
N HIS A 68 -8.82 -3.96 3.12
CA HIS A 68 -7.71 -3.24 2.53
C HIS A 68 -7.04 -4.10 1.47
N TYR A 69 -6.98 -3.60 0.25
CA TYR A 69 -6.23 -4.20 -0.86
C TYR A 69 -5.18 -3.22 -1.35
N CYS A 70 -4.14 -3.73 -1.97
CA CYS A 70 -3.08 -2.87 -2.49
C CYS A 70 -2.54 -3.38 -3.83
N TRP A 71 -1.89 -2.46 -4.54
CA TRP A 71 -1.15 -2.74 -5.76
C TRP A 71 0.30 -2.40 -5.47
N LEU A 72 1.21 -3.32 -5.74
CA LEU A 72 2.64 -3.07 -5.58
C LEU A 72 3.18 -2.44 -6.85
N CYS A 73 3.85 -1.29 -6.72
CA CYS A 73 4.39 -0.57 -7.86
C CYS A 73 5.55 0.33 -7.43
N ILE A 74 6.24 0.87 -8.42
CA ILE A 74 7.30 1.85 -8.22
C ILE A 74 6.77 3.20 -8.68
N ASN A 75 7.01 4.25 -7.89
CA ASN A 75 6.70 5.60 -8.30
C ASN A 75 7.53 5.95 -9.55
N ALA A 76 6.92 6.66 -10.50
CA ALA A 76 7.57 7.04 -11.75
C ALA A 76 8.91 7.76 -11.52
N LYS A 77 9.03 8.55 -10.47
CA LYS A 77 10.28 9.23 -10.11
C LYS A 77 11.43 8.25 -9.84
N GLU A 78 11.14 7.08 -9.29
CA GLU A 78 12.16 6.08 -8.99
C GLU A 78 12.71 5.40 -10.25
N ALA A 79 12.00 5.49 -11.36
CA ALA A 79 12.47 4.97 -12.65
C ALA A 79 13.71 5.69 -13.18
N GLU A 80 14.01 6.88 -12.67
CA GLU A 80 15.25 7.62 -13.01
C GLU A 80 16.50 6.88 -12.52
N ASN A 81 16.39 6.08 -11.46
CA ASN A 81 17.48 5.23 -10.99
C ASN A 81 17.19 3.79 -11.41
N VAL A 82 17.66 3.40 -12.57
CA VAL A 82 17.39 2.09 -13.18
C VAL A 82 17.88 0.93 -12.31
N ALA A 83 19.07 1.06 -11.71
CA ALA A 83 19.61 -0.01 -10.87
C ALA A 83 18.73 -0.25 -9.63
N LEU A 84 18.32 0.82 -8.96
CA LEU A 84 17.41 0.73 -7.81
C LEU A 84 16.05 0.16 -8.22
N ALA A 85 15.50 0.65 -9.34
CA ALA A 85 14.21 0.19 -9.84
C ALA A 85 14.23 -1.33 -10.11
N ARG A 86 15.29 -1.86 -10.70
CA ARG A 86 15.44 -3.30 -10.94
C ARG A 86 15.46 -4.09 -9.64
N GLU A 87 16.18 -3.62 -8.62
CA GLU A 87 16.22 -4.29 -7.32
C GLU A 87 14.85 -4.28 -6.63
N VAL A 88 14.13 -3.17 -6.72
CA VAL A 88 12.79 -3.06 -6.14
C VAL A 88 11.81 -4.00 -6.85
N ILE A 89 11.87 -4.06 -8.18
CA ILE A 89 11.01 -4.98 -8.96
C ILE A 89 11.23 -6.43 -8.54
N LYS A 90 12.45 -6.82 -8.20
CA LYS A 90 12.75 -8.17 -7.72
C LYS A 90 12.10 -8.48 -6.35
N LEU A 91 11.77 -7.48 -5.57
CA LEU A 91 11.10 -7.67 -4.27
C LEU A 91 9.61 -7.99 -4.43
N ILE A 92 8.98 -7.51 -5.49
CA ILE A 92 7.54 -7.62 -5.68
C ILE A 92 7.07 -9.08 -5.70
N PRO A 93 7.72 -10.02 -6.41
CA PRO A 93 7.28 -11.43 -6.42
C PRO A 93 7.20 -12.07 -5.03
N GLU A 94 8.04 -11.64 -4.08
CA GLU A 94 8.04 -12.17 -2.71
C GLU A 94 6.72 -11.87 -1.98
N LEU A 95 5.99 -10.85 -2.42
CA LEU A 95 4.81 -10.33 -1.74
C LEU A 95 3.51 -10.50 -2.53
N LEU A 96 3.58 -11.01 -3.75
CA LEU A 96 2.40 -11.18 -4.61
C LEU A 96 1.40 -12.20 -4.06
N ASP A 97 1.84 -13.12 -3.23
CA ASP A 97 0.97 -14.13 -2.62
C ASP A 97 0.27 -13.63 -1.36
N ARG A 98 0.54 -12.42 -0.90
CA ARG A 98 -0.15 -11.85 0.26
C ARG A 98 -1.64 -11.66 -0.04
N PRO A 99 -2.54 -11.93 0.95
CA PRO A 99 -3.99 -11.96 0.69
C PRO A 99 -4.57 -10.64 0.17
N ASN A 100 -3.95 -9.51 0.52
CA ASN A 100 -4.49 -8.21 0.14
C ASN A 100 -3.78 -7.58 -1.07
N VAL A 101 -2.89 -8.29 -1.73
CA VAL A 101 -2.22 -7.80 -2.94
C VAL A 101 -3.04 -8.16 -4.16
N LEU A 102 -3.50 -7.14 -4.90
CA LEU A 102 -4.28 -7.34 -6.12
C LEU A 102 -3.40 -7.58 -7.35
N GLY A 103 -2.19 -7.01 -7.36
CA GLY A 103 -1.28 -7.15 -8.48
C GLY A 103 -0.22 -6.07 -8.51
N ILE A 104 0.36 -5.86 -9.69
CA ILE A 104 1.39 -4.85 -9.94
C ILE A 104 0.72 -3.67 -10.64
N GLY A 105 0.88 -2.51 -10.04
CA GLY A 105 0.33 -1.28 -10.58
C GLY A 105 1.26 -0.54 -11.51
#